data_53feb056c758b0d9548eeaaf31a45faf
#
_entry.id   53feb056c758b0d9548eeaaf31a45faf
#
_cell.length_a   1.000
_cell.length_b   1.000
_cell.length_c   1.000
_cell.angle_alpha   90.00
_cell.angle_beta   90.00
_cell.angle_gamma   90.00
#
_symmetry.space_group_name_H-M   'P 1'
#
loop_
_entity.id
_entity.type
_entity.pdbx_description
1 polymer ?
#
loop_
_entity_poly.entity_id
_entity_poly.type
_entity_poly.pdbx_seq_one_letter_code
_entity_poly.pdbx_strand_id
1 'polypeptide(L)'
;TGYNLPCFVKHCIVYKEGIATAEAVDLICKYSIGRRLGVTGPLETADLGGLDIFYNISAYLNADLADDKEGSAVMKKCVDEGNLGAKTGTGLYQWKPEELDHIKKTREEVLIEWLKKDKAGQKF
;
A
#
# COMPACT_ATOMS: atom_id res chain seq x y z
N THR A 1 17.92 -5.28 -1.09
CA THR A 1 17.16 -6.02 -2.09
C THR A 1 16.62 -5.08 -3.17
N GLY A 2 16.45 -5.58 -4.39
CA GLY A 2 15.97 -4.79 -5.52
C GLY A 2 14.59 -4.15 -5.32
N TYR A 3 13.80 -4.60 -4.36
CA TYR A 3 12.47 -4.05 -4.05
C TYR A 3 12.52 -2.67 -3.39
N ASN A 4 13.48 -2.44 -2.51
CA ASN A 4 13.59 -1.16 -1.80
C ASN A 4 14.29 -0.06 -2.60
N LEU A 5 15.11 -0.43 -3.56
CA LEU A 5 15.93 0.53 -4.32
C LEU A 5 15.11 1.54 -5.13
N PRO A 6 14.06 1.15 -5.90
CA PRO A 6 13.23 2.11 -6.60
C PRO A 6 12.52 3.10 -5.67
N CYS A 7 12.05 2.64 -4.51
CA CYS A 7 11.44 3.49 -3.50
C CYS A 7 12.45 4.51 -2.96
N PHE A 8 13.65 4.05 -2.60
CA PHE A 8 14.74 4.91 -2.15
C PHE A 8 15.09 5.97 -3.18
N VAL A 9 15.23 5.60 -4.45
CA VAL A 9 15.55 6.56 -5.53
C VAL A 9 14.50 7.67 -5.62
N LYS A 10 13.20 7.34 -5.55
CA LYS A 10 12.12 8.33 -5.59
C LYS A 10 12.20 9.31 -4.41
N HIS A 11 12.48 8.81 -3.21
CA HIS A 11 12.64 9.65 -2.03
C HIS A 11 13.88 10.55 -2.11
N CYS A 12 14.98 10.04 -2.66
CA CYS A 12 16.19 10.84 -2.91
C CYS A 12 15.91 11.99 -3.87
N ILE A 13 15.08 11.79 -4.90
CA ILE A 13 14.70 12.86 -5.84
C ILE A 13 13.93 13.96 -5.12
N VAL A 14 12.96 13.61 -4.29
CA VAL A 14 12.18 14.58 -3.50
C VAL A 14 13.10 15.44 -2.62
N TYR A 15 14.06 14.84 -1.98
CA TYR A 15 15.07 15.54 -1.18
C TYR A 15 15.99 16.42 -2.05
N LYS A 16 16.54 15.86 -3.12
CA LYS A 16 17.44 16.55 -4.05
C LYS A 16 16.80 17.80 -4.67
N GLU A 17 15.53 17.70 -5.07
CA GLU A 17 14.78 18.81 -5.67
C GLU A 17 14.35 19.88 -4.64
N GLY A 18 14.67 19.69 -3.36
CA GLY A 18 14.33 20.65 -2.30
C GLY A 18 12.85 20.69 -1.96
N ILE A 19 12.06 19.69 -2.35
CA ILE A 19 10.62 19.61 -2.08
C ILE A 19 10.38 19.36 -0.59
N ALA A 20 11.21 18.52 0.03
CA ALA A 20 11.13 18.21 1.46
C ALA A 20 12.52 17.99 2.04
N THR A 21 12.66 18.19 3.35
CA THR A 21 13.89 17.86 4.07
C THR A 21 14.03 16.35 4.21
N ALA A 22 15.24 15.85 4.46
CA ALA A 22 15.48 14.42 4.71
C ALA A 22 14.62 13.91 5.88
N GLU A 23 14.57 14.68 6.97
CA GLU A 23 13.75 14.36 8.14
C GLU A 23 12.25 14.25 7.79
N ALA A 24 11.73 15.19 7.00
CA ALA A 24 10.33 15.16 6.57
C ALA A 24 10.01 13.93 5.72
N VAL A 25 10.88 13.56 4.79
CA VAL A 25 10.73 12.35 3.97
C VAL A 25 10.67 11.11 4.86
N ASP A 26 11.61 10.98 5.80
CA ASP A 26 11.65 9.85 6.72
C ASP A 26 10.42 9.77 7.61
N LEU A 27 9.97 10.89 8.17
CA LEU A 27 8.78 10.95 9.03
C LEU A 27 7.51 10.56 8.27
N ILE A 28 7.33 11.07 7.07
CA ILE A 28 6.18 10.72 6.23
C ILE A 28 6.16 9.21 5.94
N CYS A 29 7.30 8.64 5.57
CA CYS A 29 7.39 7.21 5.27
C CYS A 29 7.12 6.35 6.50
N LYS A 30 7.71 6.69 7.65
CA LYS A 30 7.54 5.94 8.91
C LYS A 30 6.09 5.96 9.41
N TYR A 31 5.45 7.13 9.39
CA TYR A 31 4.15 7.34 10.01
C TYR A 31 2.96 7.19 9.05
N SER A 32 3.21 6.86 7.80
CA SER A 32 2.15 6.58 6.82
C SER A 32 2.26 5.15 6.27
N ILE A 33 2.83 5.02 5.08
CA ILE A 33 2.92 3.74 4.38
C ILE A 33 3.73 2.69 5.14
N GLY A 34 4.80 3.09 5.84
CA GLY A 34 5.66 2.17 6.58
C GLY A 34 4.92 1.41 7.66
N ARG A 35 4.03 2.07 8.38
CA ARG A 35 3.18 1.44 9.40
C ARG A 35 2.20 0.45 8.80
N ARG A 36 1.58 0.81 7.70
CA ARG A 36 0.60 -0.04 7.01
C ARG A 36 1.25 -1.30 6.48
N LEU A 37 2.43 -1.17 5.87
CA LEU A 37 3.15 -2.31 5.31
C LEU A 37 3.63 -3.32 6.37
N GLY A 38 3.75 -2.90 7.62
CA GLY A 38 4.05 -3.81 8.73
C GLY A 38 2.87 -4.73 9.11
N VAL A 39 1.67 -4.41 8.64
CA VAL A 39 0.44 -5.16 8.98
C VAL A 39 -0.13 -5.86 7.75
N THR A 40 -0.23 -5.15 6.63
CA THR A 40 -0.71 -5.72 5.37
C THR A 40 0.30 -5.40 4.27
N GLY A 41 0.71 -6.42 3.53
CA GLY A 41 1.59 -6.24 2.38
C GLY A 41 0.91 -5.46 1.26
N PRO A 42 1.65 -5.04 0.22
CA PRO A 42 1.10 -4.20 -0.84
C PRO A 42 -0.02 -4.88 -1.64
N LEU A 43 0.08 -6.17 -1.89
CA LEU A 43 -0.94 -6.91 -2.64
C LEU A 43 -2.18 -7.20 -1.79
N GLU A 44 -2.01 -7.51 -0.51
CA GLU A 44 -3.11 -7.61 0.44
C GLU A 44 -3.86 -6.28 0.56
N THR A 45 -3.12 -5.18 0.60
CA THR A 45 -3.70 -3.83 0.63
C THR A 45 -4.52 -3.54 -0.62
N ALA A 46 -4.05 -3.95 -1.79
CA ALA A 46 -4.80 -3.82 -3.04
C ALA A 46 -6.10 -4.63 -3.01
N ASP A 47 -6.04 -5.87 -2.54
CA ASP A 47 -7.23 -6.72 -2.39
C ASP A 47 -8.26 -6.12 -1.41
N LEU A 48 -7.79 -5.61 -0.28
CA LEU A 48 -8.67 -4.97 0.72
C LEU A 48 -9.32 -3.68 0.20
N GLY A 49 -8.61 -2.92 -0.62
CA GLY A 49 -9.08 -1.65 -1.18
C GLY A 49 -9.93 -1.79 -2.44
N GLY A 50 -9.91 -2.96 -3.06
CA GLY A 50 -10.61 -3.23 -4.32
C GLY A 50 -9.68 -3.16 -5.53
N LEU A 51 -9.54 -4.26 -6.24
CA LEU A 51 -8.63 -4.38 -7.38
C LEU A 51 -9.05 -3.51 -8.57
N ASP A 52 -10.34 -3.23 -8.73
CA ASP A 52 -10.86 -2.29 -9.73
C ASP A 52 -10.30 -0.88 -9.53
N ILE A 53 -10.28 -0.41 -8.29
CA ILE A 53 -9.73 0.91 -7.93
C ILE A 53 -8.23 0.94 -8.18
N PHE A 54 -7.49 -0.06 -7.70
CA PHE A 54 -6.04 -0.14 -7.89
C PHE A 54 -5.64 -0.29 -9.36
N TYR A 55 -6.42 -1.05 -10.13
CA TYR A 55 -6.21 -1.16 -11.58
C TYR A 55 -6.36 0.20 -12.27
N ASN A 56 -7.44 0.93 -11.99
CA ASN A 56 -7.66 2.25 -12.59
C ASN A 56 -6.56 3.25 -12.23
N ILE A 57 -6.12 3.25 -10.97
CA ILE A 57 -5.00 4.09 -10.53
C ILE A 57 -3.71 3.71 -11.25
N SER A 58 -3.40 2.42 -11.33
CA SER A 58 -2.17 1.95 -12.00
C SER A 58 -2.18 2.26 -13.49
N ALA A 59 -3.33 2.22 -14.13
CA ALA A 59 -3.45 2.47 -15.56
C ALA A 59 -2.95 3.86 -15.98
N TYR A 60 -3.22 4.90 -15.18
CA TYR A 60 -2.71 6.23 -15.51
C TYR A 60 -1.35 6.54 -14.86
N LEU A 61 -1.04 5.94 -13.71
CA LEU A 61 0.26 6.16 -13.05
C LEU A 61 1.40 5.42 -13.74
N ASN A 62 1.15 4.23 -14.28
CA ASN A 62 2.19 3.45 -14.95
C ASN A 62 2.81 4.18 -16.15
N ALA A 63 2.01 4.99 -16.84
CA ALA A 63 2.51 5.80 -17.95
C ALA A 63 3.66 6.74 -17.53
N ASP A 64 3.62 7.23 -16.29
CA ASP A 64 4.61 8.18 -15.77
C ASP A 64 5.69 7.53 -14.90
N LEU A 65 5.36 6.40 -14.25
CA LEU A 65 6.22 5.85 -13.21
C LEU A 65 6.99 4.59 -13.62
N ALA A 66 6.44 3.76 -14.50
CA ALA A 66 6.98 2.43 -14.78
C ALA A 66 7.20 2.13 -16.27
N ASP A 67 7.04 3.12 -17.14
CA ASP A 67 7.11 2.95 -18.60
C ASP A 67 6.07 1.95 -19.20
N ASP A 68 5.28 1.31 -18.36
CA ASP A 68 4.13 0.53 -18.78
C ASP A 68 2.95 1.46 -19.05
N LYS A 69 2.44 1.44 -20.26
CA LYS A 69 1.37 2.36 -20.70
C LYS A 69 -0.03 1.92 -20.26
N GLU A 70 -0.14 0.72 -19.75
CA GLU A 70 -1.40 0.14 -19.30
C GLU A 70 -1.34 -0.21 -17.82
N GLY A 71 -2.49 -0.42 -17.21
CA GLY A 71 -2.58 -0.94 -15.84
C GLY A 71 -2.04 -2.36 -15.73
N SER A 72 -1.82 -2.83 -14.53
CA SER A 72 -1.32 -4.18 -14.27
C SER A 72 -2.18 -5.24 -14.95
N ALA A 73 -1.55 -6.06 -15.81
CA ALA A 73 -2.22 -7.15 -16.52
C ALA A 73 -2.83 -8.18 -15.57
N VAL A 74 -2.17 -8.43 -14.44
CA VAL A 74 -2.67 -9.35 -13.40
C VAL A 74 -3.94 -8.80 -12.75
N MET A 75 -3.95 -7.52 -12.40
CA MET A 75 -5.14 -6.88 -11.83
C MET A 75 -6.28 -6.80 -12.84
N LYS A 76 -5.96 -6.50 -14.11
CA LYS A 76 -6.95 -6.47 -15.17
C LYS A 76 -7.66 -7.82 -15.32
N LYS A 77 -6.91 -8.91 -15.31
CA LYS A 77 -7.49 -10.26 -15.38
C LYS A 77 -8.46 -10.51 -14.21
N CYS A 78 -8.08 -10.16 -12.99
CA CYS A 78 -8.95 -10.28 -11.83
C CYS A 78 -10.23 -9.45 -11.99
N VAL A 79 -10.12 -8.21 -12.42
CA VAL A 79 -11.27 -7.32 -12.61
C VAL A 79 -12.22 -7.87 -13.70
N ASP A 80 -11.69 -8.31 -14.83
CA ASP A 80 -12.47 -8.88 -15.92
C ASP A 80 -13.22 -10.16 -15.51
N GLU A 81 -12.66 -10.92 -14.59
CA GLU A 81 -13.28 -12.11 -14.00
C GLU A 81 -14.26 -11.81 -12.86
N GLY A 82 -14.42 -10.54 -12.48
CA GLY A 82 -15.26 -10.13 -11.36
C GLY A 82 -14.66 -10.36 -9.98
N ASN A 83 -13.37 -10.67 -9.91
CA ASN A 83 -12.62 -10.92 -8.68
C ASN A 83 -11.99 -9.60 -8.20
N LEU A 84 -12.73 -8.81 -7.44
CA LEU A 84 -12.38 -7.46 -7.04
C LEU A 84 -11.67 -7.37 -5.67
N GLY A 85 -11.28 -8.50 -5.11
CA GLY A 85 -10.61 -8.57 -3.83
C GLY A 85 -11.56 -8.91 -2.68
N ALA A 86 -11.32 -8.32 -1.51
CA ALA A 86 -12.07 -8.62 -0.29
C ALA A 86 -13.59 -8.42 -0.45
N LYS A 87 -14.01 -7.39 -1.17
CA LYS A 87 -15.45 -7.08 -1.37
C LYS A 87 -16.21 -8.13 -2.16
N THR A 88 -15.54 -8.95 -2.96
CA THR A 88 -16.14 -10.07 -3.71
C THR A 88 -15.74 -11.44 -3.15
N GLY A 89 -14.89 -11.46 -2.14
CA GLY A 89 -14.36 -12.68 -1.52
C GLY A 89 -13.16 -13.28 -2.25
N THR A 90 -12.85 -12.83 -3.45
CA THR A 90 -11.71 -13.32 -4.24
C THR A 90 -11.05 -12.18 -5.01
N GLY A 91 -9.75 -12.14 -4.99
CA GLY A 91 -8.91 -11.24 -5.76
C GLY A 91 -7.58 -11.91 -6.01
N LEU A 92 -6.46 -11.29 -5.64
CA LEU A 92 -5.14 -11.93 -5.63
C LEU A 92 -5.07 -13.02 -4.54
N TYR A 93 -5.88 -12.89 -3.51
CA TYR A 93 -6.06 -13.85 -2.45
C TYR A 93 -7.51 -14.31 -2.39
N GLN A 94 -7.75 -15.43 -1.71
CA GLN A 94 -9.10 -15.85 -1.34
C GLN A 94 -9.39 -15.37 0.08
N TRP A 95 -10.49 -14.67 0.26
CA TRP A 95 -10.89 -14.05 1.52
C TRP A 95 -12.08 -14.77 2.12
N LYS A 96 -11.83 -15.63 3.10
CA LYS A 96 -12.92 -16.20 3.91
C LYS A 96 -13.41 -15.12 4.90
N PRO A 97 -14.72 -15.07 5.21
CA PRO A 97 -15.27 -14.04 6.11
C PRO A 97 -14.53 -13.96 7.46
N GLU A 98 -14.18 -15.09 8.06
CA GLU A 98 -13.49 -15.12 9.35
C GLU A 98 -12.05 -14.54 9.24
N GLU A 99 -11.35 -14.90 8.18
CA GLU A 99 -9.99 -14.41 7.92
C GLU A 99 -9.99 -12.92 7.63
N LEU A 100 -10.99 -12.44 6.88
CA LEU A 100 -11.14 -11.03 6.56
C LEU A 100 -11.41 -10.19 7.81
N ASP A 101 -12.34 -10.64 8.64
CA ASP A 101 -12.65 -9.96 9.91
C ASP A 101 -11.44 -9.94 10.84
N HIS A 102 -10.70 -11.05 10.91
CA HIS A 102 -9.50 -11.15 11.73
C HIS A 102 -8.41 -10.17 11.27
N ILE A 103 -8.11 -10.11 9.95
CA ILE A 103 -7.06 -9.22 9.44
C ILE A 103 -7.44 -7.75 9.58
N LYS A 104 -8.71 -7.40 9.34
CA LYS A 104 -9.21 -6.03 9.54
C LYS A 104 -9.07 -5.59 10.99
N LYS A 105 -9.50 -6.45 11.92
CA LYS A 105 -9.41 -6.20 13.37
C LYS A 105 -7.96 -6.06 13.81
N THR A 106 -7.09 -7.00 13.40
CA THR A 106 -5.66 -6.95 13.73
C THR A 106 -5.00 -5.68 13.21
N ARG A 107 -5.29 -5.28 11.98
CA ARG A 107 -4.78 -4.03 11.40
C ARG A 107 -5.21 -2.81 12.21
N GLU A 108 -6.49 -2.72 12.57
CA GLU A 108 -7.02 -1.63 13.38
C GLU A 108 -6.36 -1.58 14.77
N GLU A 109 -6.26 -2.71 15.43
CA GLU A 109 -5.63 -2.81 16.75
C GLU A 109 -4.17 -2.37 16.73
N VAL A 110 -3.39 -2.83 15.76
CA VAL A 110 -1.98 -2.45 15.61
C VAL A 110 -1.84 -0.95 15.33
N LEU A 111 -2.64 -0.40 14.42
CA LEU A 111 -2.60 1.03 14.10
C LEU A 111 -3.03 1.90 15.31
N ILE A 112 -4.02 1.47 16.07
CA ILE A 112 -4.43 2.15 17.31
C ILE A 112 -3.31 2.09 18.34
N GLU A 113 -2.65 0.95 18.51
CA GLU A 113 -1.52 0.80 19.42
C GLU A 113 -0.37 1.75 19.05
N TRP A 114 -0.02 1.84 17.77
CA TRP A 114 0.97 2.79 17.29
C TRP A 114 0.56 4.23 17.58
N LEU A 115 -0.71 4.57 17.37
CA LEU A 115 -1.23 5.91 17.66
C LEU A 115 -1.13 6.26 19.15
N LYS A 116 -1.41 5.31 20.02
CA LYS A 116 -1.25 5.48 21.47
C LYS A 116 0.20 5.75 21.85
N LYS A 117 1.14 5.02 21.26
CA LYS A 117 2.58 5.23 21.46
C LYS A 117 3.03 6.60 20.96
N ASP A 118 2.51 7.07 19.83
CA ASP A 118 2.79 8.42 19.33
C ASP A 118 2.32 9.50 20.29
N LYS A 119 1.10 9.38 20.82
CA LYS A 119 0.54 10.33 21.78
C LYS A 119 1.31 10.33 23.10
N ALA A 120 1.89 9.21 23.49
CA ALA A 120 2.75 9.10 24.65
C ALA A 120 4.17 9.67 24.43
N GLY A 121 4.47 10.18 23.21
CA GLY A 121 5.77 10.77 22.88
C GLY A 121 6.87 9.76 22.58
N GLN A 122 6.54 8.48 22.42
CA GLN A 122 7.52 7.46 22.03
C GLN A 122 7.84 7.57 20.54
N LYS A 123 9.14 7.70 20.22
CA LYS A 123 9.65 7.72 18.85
C LYS A 123 10.22 6.37 18.47
N PHE A 124 10.08 6.02 17.21
CA PHE A 124 10.58 4.78 16.63
C PHE A 124 11.80 5.02 15.76
#